data_ce2cfc2ec3ead005e3e44744c77f1eb8
#
_entry.id   ce2cfc2ec3ead005e3e44744c77f1eb8
#
_cell.length_a   1.000
_cell.length_b   1.000
_cell.length_c   1.000
_cell.angle_alpha   90.00
_cell.angle_beta   90.00
_cell.angle_gamma   90.00
#
_symmetry.space_group_name_H-M   'P 1'
#
loop_
_entity.id
_entity.type
_entity.pdbx_description
1 polymer ?
#
loop_
_entity_poly.entity_id
_entity_poly.type
_entity_poly.pdbx_seq_one_letter_code
_entity_poly.pdbx_strand_id
1 'polypeptide(L)'
;MKRKTMGWIIVFLLFIVYMLNYMDRSALSITAPLIEKELGFNAAEMGMIFSAFFVGYALFNFIGGWASDKVGPKTVFLVAALLWSVFCGMTGLVTGLWTMLAVRVLFGMAEGPVSAAGNKIINNWISRKESATAIGIFSAGSPLGGAISGPVVGLLAISLGWRPAFGIIFIFGLVWVLLWYFFVSDKPSKSKRLAAEERVDFENHDDIILAEDGKGTPSLGYYMKQPMVWATTLAFFSYNYILFFFLTWFPSYLNHSLHIDIKEISIATVIPWFIGAIGMVLGGVCS
;
A
#
# COMPACT_ATOMS: atom_id res chain seq x y z
N MET A 1 -18.69 0.32 -22.89
CA MET A 1 -18.82 0.89 -21.53
C MET A 1 -18.34 2.34 -21.57
N LYS A 2 -18.94 3.24 -20.76
CA LYS A 2 -18.52 4.65 -20.70
C LYS A 2 -17.17 4.79 -19.96
N ARG A 3 -16.31 5.72 -20.42
CA ARG A 3 -14.99 6.00 -19.82
C ARG A 3 -15.10 6.33 -18.33
N LYS A 4 -16.02 7.20 -17.94
CA LYS A 4 -16.22 7.59 -16.54
C LYS A 4 -16.52 6.38 -15.65
N THR A 5 -17.42 5.50 -16.06
CA THR A 5 -17.76 4.27 -15.31
C THR A 5 -16.54 3.36 -15.16
N MET A 6 -15.76 3.18 -16.22
CA MET A 6 -14.55 2.35 -16.16
C MET A 6 -13.49 2.96 -15.25
N GLY A 7 -13.31 4.28 -15.29
CA GLY A 7 -12.39 4.99 -14.39
C GLY A 7 -12.74 4.74 -12.93
N TRP A 8 -13.99 4.86 -12.54
CA TRP A 8 -14.41 4.60 -11.16
C TRP A 8 -14.32 3.12 -10.75
N ILE A 9 -14.51 2.17 -11.68
CA ILE A 9 -14.23 0.75 -11.42
C ILE A 9 -12.75 0.53 -11.13
N ILE A 10 -11.86 1.19 -11.88
CA ILE A 10 -10.42 1.12 -11.64
C ILE A 10 -10.05 1.72 -10.27
N VAL A 11 -10.64 2.85 -9.90
CA VAL A 11 -10.44 3.46 -8.56
C VAL A 11 -10.90 2.50 -7.46
N PHE A 12 -12.04 1.82 -7.64
CA PHE A 12 -12.51 0.81 -6.69
C PHE A 12 -11.56 -0.40 -6.60
N LEU A 13 -11.03 -0.88 -7.72
CA LEU A 13 -10.02 -1.94 -7.71
C LEU A 13 -8.74 -1.49 -6.98
N LEU A 14 -8.31 -0.24 -7.21
CA LEU A 14 -7.17 0.33 -6.49
C LEU A 14 -7.43 0.46 -4.98
N PHE A 15 -8.64 0.87 -4.59
CA PHE A 15 -9.05 0.89 -3.18
C PHE A 15 -8.97 -0.48 -2.52
N ILE A 16 -9.52 -1.52 -3.17
CA ILE A 16 -9.48 -2.90 -2.66
C ILE A 16 -8.04 -3.39 -2.50
N VAL A 17 -7.18 -3.17 -3.50
CA VAL A 17 -5.79 -3.64 -3.39
C VAL A 17 -4.98 -2.86 -2.36
N TYR A 18 -5.27 -1.58 -2.16
CA TYR A 18 -4.59 -0.80 -1.13
C TYR A 18 -5.03 -1.23 0.28
N MET A 19 -6.28 -1.66 0.41
CA MET A 19 -6.77 -2.32 1.62
C MET A 19 -6.07 -3.66 1.87
N LEU A 20 -5.92 -4.52 0.84
CA LEU A 20 -5.15 -5.77 0.94
C LEU A 20 -3.68 -5.49 1.28
N ASN A 21 -3.06 -4.52 0.65
CA ASN A 21 -1.67 -4.14 0.90
C ASN A 21 -1.40 -3.77 2.38
N TYR A 22 -2.29 -3.01 3.00
CA TYR A 22 -2.16 -2.68 4.43
C TYR A 22 -2.53 -3.86 5.34
N MET A 23 -3.43 -4.72 4.92
CA MET A 23 -3.70 -5.99 5.62
C MET A 23 -2.47 -6.89 5.61
N ASP A 24 -1.77 -7.01 4.47
CA ASP A 24 -0.54 -7.81 4.33
C ASP A 24 0.57 -7.30 5.24
N ARG A 25 0.75 -5.98 5.34
CA ARG A 25 1.71 -5.35 6.25
C ARG A 25 1.39 -5.66 7.72
N SER A 26 0.12 -5.51 8.09
CA SER A 26 -0.34 -5.77 9.46
C SER A 26 -0.30 -7.25 9.84
N ALA A 27 -0.39 -8.15 8.86
CA ALA A 27 -0.44 -9.59 9.12
C ALA A 27 0.77 -10.08 9.93
N LEU A 28 1.97 -9.57 9.64
CA LEU A 28 3.16 -9.95 10.40
C LEU A 28 3.09 -9.46 11.85
N SER A 29 2.67 -8.22 12.09
CA SER A 29 2.62 -7.68 13.45
C SER A 29 1.54 -8.35 14.30
N ILE A 30 0.39 -8.70 13.70
CA ILE A 30 -0.68 -9.42 14.39
C ILE A 30 -0.25 -10.84 14.75
N THR A 31 0.50 -11.49 13.86
CA THR A 31 0.98 -12.86 14.07
C THR A 31 2.34 -12.93 14.79
N ALA A 32 2.98 -11.79 15.08
CA ALA A 32 4.29 -11.70 15.70
C ALA A 32 4.43 -12.56 16.98
N PRO A 33 3.48 -12.53 17.94
CA PRO A 33 3.60 -13.37 19.14
C PRO A 33 3.62 -14.87 18.85
N LEU A 34 2.93 -15.32 17.80
CA LEU A 34 2.95 -16.74 17.39
C LEU A 34 4.27 -17.10 16.70
N ILE A 35 4.79 -16.20 15.88
CA ILE A 35 6.07 -16.37 15.18
C ILE A 35 7.24 -16.39 16.17
N GLU A 36 7.26 -15.45 17.14
CA GLU A 36 8.24 -15.37 18.21
C GLU A 36 8.26 -16.68 19.02
N LYS A 37 7.08 -17.18 19.40
CA LYS A 37 6.97 -18.42 20.17
C LYS A 37 7.44 -19.64 19.39
N GLU A 38 7.17 -19.73 18.08
CA GLU A 38 7.49 -20.89 17.25
C GLU A 38 8.96 -20.88 16.79
N LEU A 39 9.46 -19.71 16.34
CA LEU A 39 10.81 -19.60 15.77
C LEU A 39 11.86 -19.12 16.78
N GLY A 40 11.46 -18.80 18.00
CA GLY A 40 12.37 -18.39 19.08
C GLY A 40 12.96 -17.00 18.89
N PHE A 41 12.31 -16.11 18.12
CA PHE A 41 12.82 -14.77 17.88
C PHE A 41 12.65 -13.88 19.12
N ASN A 42 13.69 -13.11 19.41
CA ASN A 42 13.64 -12.09 20.45
C ASN A 42 13.15 -10.73 19.88
N ALA A 43 12.88 -9.77 20.78
CA ALA A 43 12.37 -8.46 20.40
C ALA A 43 13.31 -7.68 19.45
N ALA A 44 14.64 -7.83 19.59
CA ALA A 44 15.61 -7.19 18.70
C ALA A 44 15.55 -7.79 17.28
N GLU A 45 15.44 -9.10 17.16
CA GLU A 45 15.27 -9.81 15.88
C GLU A 45 13.96 -9.43 15.21
N MET A 46 12.84 -9.35 15.96
CA MET A 46 11.58 -8.85 15.42
C MET A 46 11.69 -7.40 14.94
N GLY A 47 12.42 -6.54 15.66
CA GLY A 47 12.72 -5.18 15.21
C GLY A 47 13.49 -5.15 13.88
N MET A 48 14.47 -6.02 13.70
CA MET A 48 15.19 -6.16 12.43
C MET A 48 14.25 -6.63 11.30
N ILE A 49 13.38 -7.60 11.58
CA ILE A 49 12.40 -8.15 10.62
C ILE A 49 11.42 -7.06 10.15
N PHE A 50 10.88 -6.25 11.07
CA PHE A 50 10.01 -5.13 10.72
C PHE A 50 10.75 -4.06 9.91
N SER A 51 11.99 -3.75 10.29
CA SER A 51 12.81 -2.73 9.62
C SER A 51 13.26 -3.15 8.23
N ALA A 52 13.53 -4.45 8.00
CA ALA A 52 13.96 -5.00 6.73
C ALA A 52 12.99 -4.69 5.58
N PHE A 53 11.68 -4.68 5.85
CA PHE A 53 10.66 -4.27 4.90
C PHE A 53 10.91 -2.85 4.38
N PHE A 54 11.19 -1.90 5.26
CA PHE A 54 11.34 -0.50 4.89
C PHE A 54 12.58 -0.24 4.05
N VAL A 55 13.64 -1.03 4.20
CA VAL A 55 14.83 -0.94 3.34
C VAL A 55 14.45 -1.21 1.88
N GLY A 56 13.75 -2.32 1.62
CA GLY A 56 13.27 -2.64 0.28
C GLY A 56 12.27 -1.61 -0.25
N TYR A 57 11.29 -1.22 0.57
CA TYR A 57 10.24 -0.28 0.22
C TYR A 57 10.78 1.10 -0.19
N ALA A 58 11.70 1.66 0.60
CA ALA A 58 12.26 2.99 0.33
C ALA A 58 13.03 3.03 -0.99
N LEU A 59 13.84 2.02 -1.27
CA LEU A 59 14.61 1.93 -2.53
C LEU A 59 13.68 1.82 -3.74
N PHE A 60 12.68 0.97 -3.67
CA PHE A 60 11.82 0.67 -4.83
C PHE A 60 10.65 1.64 -5.00
N ASN A 61 10.34 2.47 -4.02
CA ASN A 61 9.38 3.56 -4.19
C ASN A 61 9.79 4.53 -5.30
N PHE A 62 11.05 4.96 -5.30
CA PHE A 62 11.60 5.82 -6.34
C PHE A 62 11.68 5.11 -7.71
N ILE A 63 12.20 3.88 -7.73
CA ILE A 63 12.33 3.07 -8.95
C ILE A 63 10.95 2.81 -9.58
N GLY A 64 9.93 2.57 -8.75
CA GLY A 64 8.57 2.33 -9.20
C GLY A 64 7.93 3.52 -9.93
N GLY A 65 8.20 4.74 -9.48
CA GLY A 65 7.79 5.96 -10.19
C GLY A 65 8.40 6.03 -11.58
N TRP A 66 9.74 5.92 -11.66
CA TRP A 66 10.46 5.92 -12.93
C TRP A 66 10.02 4.77 -13.86
N ALA A 67 9.86 3.56 -13.34
CA ALA A 67 9.41 2.41 -14.13
C ALA A 67 8.00 2.62 -14.68
N SER A 68 7.09 3.23 -13.90
CA SER A 68 5.73 3.57 -14.33
C SER A 68 5.71 4.54 -15.51
N ASP A 69 6.72 5.42 -15.63
CA ASP A 69 6.87 6.32 -16.76
C ASP A 69 7.36 5.60 -18.02
N LYS A 70 8.22 4.62 -17.88
CA LYS A 70 8.87 3.90 -18.99
C LYS A 70 8.04 2.72 -19.52
N VAL A 71 7.52 1.89 -18.64
CA VAL A 71 6.87 0.60 -18.98
C VAL A 71 5.35 0.70 -18.95
N GLY A 72 4.82 1.71 -18.29
CA GLY A 72 3.41 1.92 -18.06
C GLY A 72 2.97 1.47 -16.67
N PRO A 73 2.08 2.28 -16.03
CA PRO A 73 1.70 2.06 -14.63
C PRO A 73 0.89 0.78 -14.41
N LYS A 74 0.09 0.32 -15.39
CA LYS A 74 -0.63 -0.96 -15.31
C LYS A 74 0.31 -2.13 -15.10
N THR A 75 1.38 -2.21 -15.93
CA THR A 75 2.33 -3.32 -15.90
C THR A 75 3.14 -3.29 -14.61
N VAL A 76 3.62 -2.10 -14.20
CA VAL A 76 4.37 -1.94 -12.96
C VAL A 76 3.52 -2.36 -11.76
N PHE A 77 2.26 -1.92 -11.71
CA PHE A 77 1.35 -2.30 -10.63
C PHE A 77 1.05 -3.80 -10.61
N LEU A 78 0.85 -4.40 -11.80
CA LEU A 78 0.60 -5.84 -11.94
C LEU A 78 1.76 -6.67 -11.40
N VAL A 79 2.99 -6.33 -11.83
CA VAL A 79 4.21 -7.04 -11.40
C VAL A 79 4.44 -6.83 -9.90
N ALA A 80 4.27 -5.61 -9.41
CA ALA A 80 4.35 -5.30 -7.99
C ALA A 80 3.36 -6.15 -7.19
N ALA A 81 2.07 -6.16 -7.57
CA ALA A 81 1.02 -6.91 -6.89
C ALA A 81 1.28 -8.41 -6.88
N LEU A 82 1.74 -8.97 -7.99
CA LEU A 82 2.10 -10.39 -8.08
C LEU A 82 3.27 -10.72 -7.14
N LEU A 83 4.35 -9.93 -7.21
CA LEU A 83 5.55 -10.20 -6.42
C LEU A 83 5.29 -10.03 -4.92
N TRP A 84 4.58 -8.95 -4.49
CA TRP A 84 4.29 -8.83 -3.05
C TRP A 84 3.38 -9.94 -2.56
N SER A 85 2.38 -10.36 -3.35
CA SER A 85 1.52 -11.49 -2.96
C SER A 85 2.35 -12.77 -2.77
N VAL A 86 3.28 -13.05 -3.70
CA VAL A 86 4.19 -14.20 -3.59
C VAL A 86 5.06 -14.09 -2.33
N PHE A 87 5.69 -12.95 -2.07
CA PHE A 87 6.54 -12.77 -0.90
C PHE A 87 5.74 -12.76 0.42
N CYS A 88 4.49 -12.28 0.39
CA CYS A 88 3.58 -12.43 1.52
C CYS A 88 3.33 -13.92 1.83
N GLY A 89 2.98 -14.71 0.82
CA GLY A 89 2.80 -16.17 0.97
C GLY A 89 4.07 -16.88 1.44
N MET A 90 5.24 -16.50 0.91
CA MET A 90 6.54 -17.03 1.31
C MET A 90 6.85 -16.77 2.79
N THR A 91 6.28 -15.72 3.40
CA THR A 91 6.41 -15.49 4.85
C THR A 91 5.90 -16.70 5.64
N GLY A 92 4.87 -17.39 5.18
CA GLY A 92 4.37 -18.62 5.80
C GLY A 92 5.30 -19.84 5.71
N LEU A 93 6.34 -19.77 4.87
CA LEU A 93 7.28 -20.87 4.64
C LEU A 93 8.65 -20.67 5.33
N VAL A 94 8.88 -19.53 5.97
CA VAL A 94 10.16 -19.21 6.61
C VAL A 94 10.42 -20.10 7.82
N THR A 95 11.71 -20.45 8.03
CA THR A 95 12.15 -21.33 9.11
C THR A 95 13.18 -20.69 10.04
N GLY A 96 13.59 -19.45 9.77
CA GLY A 96 14.60 -18.78 10.59
C GLY A 96 14.79 -17.31 10.22
N LEU A 97 15.62 -16.61 11.00
CA LEU A 97 15.84 -15.17 10.93
C LEU A 97 16.24 -14.68 9.52
N TRP A 98 17.27 -15.30 8.95
CA TRP A 98 17.82 -14.85 7.66
C TRP A 98 16.84 -14.99 6.51
N THR A 99 16.08 -16.09 6.49
CA THR A 99 15.02 -16.28 5.48
C THR A 99 13.90 -15.29 5.67
N MET A 100 13.51 -14.98 6.90
CA MET A 100 12.52 -13.97 7.22
C MET A 100 12.97 -12.58 6.76
N LEU A 101 14.22 -12.17 7.08
CA LEU A 101 14.79 -10.89 6.67
C LEU A 101 14.81 -10.75 5.14
N ALA A 102 15.28 -11.79 4.43
CA ALA A 102 15.29 -11.78 2.97
C ALA A 102 13.91 -11.61 2.37
N VAL A 103 12.92 -12.38 2.84
CA VAL A 103 11.52 -12.27 2.39
C VAL A 103 10.95 -10.88 2.69
N ARG A 104 11.25 -10.28 3.85
CA ARG A 104 10.80 -8.94 4.21
C ARG A 104 11.37 -7.85 3.32
N VAL A 105 12.67 -7.90 2.97
CA VAL A 105 13.28 -6.96 2.02
C VAL A 105 12.61 -7.09 0.65
N LEU A 106 12.48 -8.31 0.13
CA LEU A 106 11.85 -8.57 -1.17
C LEU A 106 10.37 -8.14 -1.20
N PHE A 107 9.64 -8.37 -0.12
CA PHE A 107 8.28 -7.91 0.05
C PHE A 107 8.19 -6.38 0.00
N GLY A 108 9.08 -5.68 0.71
CA GLY A 108 9.18 -4.22 0.67
C GLY A 108 9.53 -3.70 -0.74
N MET A 109 10.48 -4.34 -1.43
CA MET A 109 10.83 -4.00 -2.82
C MET A 109 9.62 -4.12 -3.75
N ALA A 110 8.83 -5.16 -3.60
CA ALA A 110 7.64 -5.38 -4.42
C ALA A 110 6.53 -4.35 -4.15
N GLU A 111 6.36 -3.90 -2.90
CA GLU A 111 5.34 -2.92 -2.53
C GLU A 111 5.73 -1.46 -2.82
N GLY A 112 7.02 -1.14 -2.92
CA GLY A 112 7.50 0.23 -3.16
C GLY A 112 6.81 0.96 -4.32
N PRO A 113 6.63 0.34 -5.49
CA PRO A 113 6.02 0.97 -6.67
C PRO A 113 4.54 1.34 -6.56
N VAL A 114 3.80 0.77 -5.62
CA VAL A 114 2.33 0.75 -5.57
C VAL A 114 1.72 2.15 -5.58
N SER A 115 2.16 3.03 -4.70
CA SER A 115 1.59 4.37 -4.57
C SER A 115 1.81 5.22 -5.83
N ALA A 116 3.02 5.19 -6.39
CA ALA A 116 3.36 5.94 -7.60
C ALA A 116 2.57 5.44 -8.82
N ALA A 117 2.55 4.12 -9.03
CA ALA A 117 1.80 3.52 -10.14
C ALA A 117 0.29 3.71 -9.99
N GLY A 118 -0.26 3.59 -8.77
CA GLY A 118 -1.68 3.81 -8.49
C GLY A 118 -2.13 5.24 -8.80
N ASN A 119 -1.38 6.24 -8.32
CA ASN A 119 -1.67 7.64 -8.60
C ASN A 119 -1.59 7.95 -10.11
N LYS A 120 -0.63 7.36 -10.81
CA LYS A 120 -0.49 7.54 -12.26
C LYS A 120 -1.67 6.92 -13.03
N ILE A 121 -2.16 5.75 -12.63
CA ILE A 121 -3.38 5.15 -13.21
C ILE A 121 -4.58 6.06 -12.98
N ILE A 122 -4.76 6.59 -11.77
CA ILE A 122 -5.85 7.52 -11.46
C ILE A 122 -5.79 8.73 -12.39
N ASN A 123 -4.63 9.36 -12.53
CA ASN A 123 -4.45 10.53 -13.39
C ASN A 123 -4.68 10.22 -14.88
N ASN A 124 -4.44 8.99 -15.32
CA ASN A 124 -4.73 8.57 -16.69
C ASN A 124 -6.23 8.33 -16.95
N TRP A 125 -7.01 7.97 -15.93
CA TRP A 125 -8.41 7.51 -16.09
C TRP A 125 -9.45 8.49 -15.57
N ILE A 126 -9.08 9.36 -14.64
CA ILE A 126 -9.99 10.28 -13.93
C ILE A 126 -9.66 11.71 -14.34
N SER A 127 -10.69 12.52 -14.53
CA SER A 127 -10.53 13.94 -14.84
C SER A 127 -9.85 14.69 -13.69
N ARG A 128 -9.12 15.76 -13.99
CA ARG A 128 -8.46 16.58 -12.98
C ARG A 128 -9.40 17.06 -11.86
N LYS A 129 -10.65 17.39 -12.21
CA LYS A 129 -11.66 17.84 -11.24
C LYS A 129 -12.06 16.77 -10.21
N GLU A 130 -11.97 15.50 -10.59
CA GLU A 130 -12.34 14.35 -9.76
C GLU A 130 -11.11 13.62 -9.20
N SER A 131 -9.90 13.99 -9.61
CA SER A 131 -8.65 13.28 -9.27
C SER A 131 -8.37 13.27 -7.76
N ALA A 132 -8.57 14.40 -7.07
CA ALA A 132 -8.41 14.49 -5.63
C ALA A 132 -9.32 13.51 -4.87
N THR A 133 -10.60 13.44 -5.28
CA THR A 133 -11.57 12.50 -4.72
C THR A 133 -11.16 11.05 -4.99
N ALA A 134 -10.70 10.74 -6.20
CA ALA A 134 -10.27 9.40 -6.57
C ALA A 134 -9.02 8.95 -5.79
N ILE A 135 -8.05 9.84 -5.60
CA ILE A 135 -6.86 9.60 -4.77
C ILE A 135 -7.27 9.42 -3.29
N GLY A 136 -8.22 10.22 -2.81
CA GLY A 136 -8.77 10.08 -1.46
C GLY A 136 -9.41 8.72 -1.22
N ILE A 137 -10.23 8.23 -2.17
CA ILE A 137 -10.84 6.90 -2.10
C ILE A 137 -9.77 5.81 -2.14
N PHE A 138 -8.81 5.89 -3.06
CA PHE A 138 -7.68 4.95 -3.11
C PHE A 138 -6.93 4.89 -1.77
N SER A 139 -6.59 6.06 -1.21
CA SER A 139 -5.84 6.18 0.05
C SER A 139 -6.64 5.69 1.26
N ALA A 140 -7.98 5.82 1.24
CA ALA A 140 -8.84 5.31 2.31
C ALA A 140 -8.79 3.77 2.47
N GLY A 141 -8.29 3.05 1.46
CA GLY A 141 -7.99 1.62 1.57
C GLY A 141 -7.00 1.32 2.70
N SER A 142 -6.03 2.22 2.98
CA SER A 142 -4.99 1.98 3.99
C SER A 142 -5.54 1.84 5.43
N PRO A 143 -6.27 2.80 5.99
CA PRO A 143 -6.80 2.65 7.34
C PRO A 143 -7.87 1.55 7.45
N LEU A 144 -8.66 1.34 6.38
CA LEU A 144 -9.64 0.25 6.37
C LEU A 144 -8.96 -1.12 6.30
N GLY A 145 -7.88 -1.26 5.53
CA GLY A 145 -7.05 -2.46 5.53
C GLY A 145 -6.46 -2.76 6.90
N GLY A 146 -5.90 -1.74 7.58
CA GLY A 146 -5.41 -1.85 8.94
C GLY A 146 -6.49 -2.27 9.95
N ALA A 147 -7.70 -1.68 9.84
CA ALA A 147 -8.82 -2.02 10.72
C ALA A 147 -9.32 -3.46 10.53
N ILE A 148 -9.43 -3.92 9.28
CA ILE A 148 -9.93 -5.26 8.96
C ILE A 148 -8.87 -6.33 9.24
N SER A 149 -7.58 -5.99 9.18
CA SER A 149 -6.49 -6.95 9.33
C SER A 149 -6.52 -7.67 10.69
N GLY A 150 -6.79 -6.97 11.79
CA GLY A 150 -6.89 -7.57 13.11
C GLY A 150 -7.86 -8.74 13.15
N PRO A 151 -9.16 -8.51 12.91
CA PRO A 151 -10.16 -9.56 12.91
C PRO A 151 -9.88 -10.66 11.87
N VAL A 152 -9.55 -10.33 10.64
CA VAL A 152 -9.36 -11.33 9.57
C VAL A 152 -8.11 -12.16 9.80
N VAL A 153 -6.96 -11.51 9.95
CA VAL A 153 -5.68 -12.22 10.11
C VAL A 153 -5.61 -12.92 11.48
N GLY A 154 -6.09 -12.26 12.53
CA GLY A 154 -6.12 -12.84 13.87
C GLY A 154 -6.99 -14.09 13.95
N LEU A 155 -8.21 -14.08 13.38
CA LEU A 155 -9.06 -15.27 13.32
C LEU A 155 -8.43 -16.38 12.49
N LEU A 156 -7.86 -16.08 11.34
CA LEU A 156 -7.13 -17.07 10.52
C LEU A 156 -5.96 -17.68 11.28
N ALA A 157 -5.17 -16.85 11.97
CA ALA A 157 -4.00 -17.29 12.70
C ALA A 157 -4.36 -18.14 13.93
N ILE A 158 -5.46 -17.84 14.61
CA ILE A 158 -5.96 -18.62 15.77
C ILE A 158 -6.53 -19.96 15.31
N SER A 159 -7.30 -19.97 14.21
CA SER A 159 -8.03 -21.17 13.77
C SER A 159 -7.16 -22.13 12.96
N LEU A 160 -6.26 -21.63 12.12
CA LEU A 160 -5.47 -22.42 11.18
C LEU A 160 -3.97 -22.38 11.45
N GLY A 161 -3.52 -21.47 12.31
CA GLY A 161 -2.11 -21.14 12.50
C GLY A 161 -1.65 -19.99 11.59
N TRP A 162 -0.54 -19.33 11.99
CA TRP A 162 -0.04 -18.17 11.28
C TRP A 162 0.48 -18.48 9.86
N ARG A 163 1.06 -19.67 9.63
CA ARG A 163 1.57 -20.07 8.32
C ARG A 163 0.47 -20.20 7.26
N PRO A 164 -0.61 -20.94 7.46
CA PRO A 164 -1.73 -20.98 6.53
C PRO A 164 -2.42 -19.63 6.33
N ALA A 165 -2.45 -18.74 7.36
CA ALA A 165 -3.01 -17.41 7.23
C ALA A 165 -2.31 -16.61 6.12
N PHE A 166 -0.97 -16.62 6.05
CA PHE A 166 -0.22 -16.00 4.94
C PHE A 166 -0.52 -16.64 3.58
N GLY A 167 -0.75 -17.95 3.54
CA GLY A 167 -1.16 -18.65 2.33
C GLY A 167 -2.54 -18.18 1.80
N ILE A 168 -3.50 -17.96 2.70
CA ILE A 168 -4.83 -17.44 2.33
C ILE A 168 -4.75 -16.02 1.82
N ILE A 169 -3.97 -15.16 2.48
CA ILE A 169 -3.74 -13.78 2.05
C ILE A 169 -3.10 -13.74 0.66
N PHE A 170 -2.12 -14.60 0.40
CA PHE A 170 -1.53 -14.79 -0.94
C PHE A 170 -2.59 -15.09 -1.99
N ILE A 171 -3.54 -15.98 -1.72
CA ILE A 171 -4.63 -16.34 -2.66
C ILE A 171 -5.49 -15.10 -2.96
N PHE A 172 -5.84 -14.29 -1.96
CA PHE A 172 -6.58 -13.04 -2.18
C PHE A 172 -5.81 -12.07 -3.09
N GLY A 173 -4.50 -11.95 -2.88
CA GLY A 173 -3.64 -11.15 -3.76
C GLY A 173 -3.64 -11.66 -5.20
N LEU A 174 -3.53 -12.98 -5.41
CA LEU A 174 -3.57 -13.57 -6.77
C LEU A 174 -4.92 -13.36 -7.47
N VAL A 175 -6.03 -13.51 -6.75
CA VAL A 175 -7.36 -13.23 -7.31
C VAL A 175 -7.44 -11.79 -7.78
N TRP A 176 -6.95 -10.84 -6.97
CA TRP A 176 -6.93 -9.44 -7.36
C TRP A 176 -6.01 -9.19 -8.57
N VAL A 177 -4.83 -9.81 -8.64
CA VAL A 177 -3.91 -9.73 -9.78
C VAL A 177 -4.58 -10.15 -11.07
N LEU A 178 -5.37 -11.24 -11.04
CA LEU A 178 -6.15 -11.69 -12.19
C LEU A 178 -7.20 -10.66 -12.61
N LEU A 179 -7.94 -10.09 -11.65
CA LEU A 179 -8.91 -9.03 -11.94
C LEU A 179 -8.22 -7.82 -12.58
N TRP A 180 -7.09 -7.38 -12.04
CA TRP A 180 -6.30 -6.27 -12.58
C TRP A 180 -5.84 -6.53 -14.01
N TYR A 181 -5.27 -7.70 -14.26
CA TYR A 181 -4.79 -8.09 -15.58
C TYR A 181 -5.88 -8.00 -16.65
N PHE A 182 -7.06 -8.53 -16.35
CA PHE A 182 -8.15 -8.59 -17.31
C PHE A 182 -8.92 -7.27 -17.45
N PHE A 183 -9.07 -6.49 -16.39
CA PHE A 183 -9.96 -5.34 -16.39
C PHE A 183 -9.26 -4.00 -16.69
N VAL A 184 -8.00 -3.83 -16.35
CA VAL A 184 -7.32 -2.53 -16.41
C VAL A 184 -6.48 -2.36 -17.66
N SER A 185 -6.39 -1.14 -18.16
CA SER A 185 -5.48 -0.69 -19.21
C SER A 185 -4.74 0.56 -18.75
N ASP A 186 -3.56 0.88 -19.29
CA ASP A 186 -2.78 2.06 -18.90
C ASP A 186 -3.53 3.37 -19.10
N LYS A 187 -4.25 3.47 -20.21
CA LYS A 187 -4.99 4.67 -20.63
C LYS A 187 -6.32 4.28 -21.28
N PRO A 188 -7.32 5.17 -21.30
CA PRO A 188 -8.58 4.96 -22.02
C PRO A 188 -8.42 4.55 -23.48
N SER A 189 -7.49 5.18 -24.23
CA SER A 189 -7.21 4.88 -25.64
C SER A 189 -6.79 3.42 -25.89
N LYS A 190 -6.12 2.79 -24.92
CA LYS A 190 -5.65 1.39 -25.00
C LYS A 190 -6.70 0.37 -24.50
N SER A 191 -7.86 0.82 -24.02
CA SER A 191 -8.86 -0.06 -23.42
C SER A 191 -9.73 -0.72 -24.50
N LYS A 192 -9.70 -2.05 -24.54
CA LYS A 192 -10.58 -2.86 -25.41
C LYS A 192 -12.04 -2.91 -24.89
N ARG A 193 -12.29 -2.49 -23.63
CA ARG A 193 -13.62 -2.56 -22.98
C ARG A 193 -14.46 -1.30 -23.19
N LEU A 194 -13.84 -0.21 -23.64
CA LEU A 194 -14.53 1.02 -23.98
C LEU A 194 -15.10 0.96 -25.42
N ALA A 195 -16.21 1.66 -25.65
CA ALA A 195 -16.68 1.97 -26.99
C ALA A 195 -15.61 2.82 -27.72
N ALA A 196 -15.55 2.75 -29.03
CA ALA A 196 -14.51 3.45 -29.83
C ALA A 196 -14.49 4.96 -29.56
N GLU A 197 -15.66 5.57 -29.44
CA GLU A 197 -15.87 7.00 -29.17
C GLU A 197 -15.37 7.43 -27.77
N GLU A 198 -15.32 6.50 -26.81
CA GLU A 198 -14.90 6.75 -25.43
C GLU A 198 -13.39 6.51 -25.21
N ARG A 199 -12.66 6.07 -26.24
CA ARG A 199 -11.22 5.80 -26.19
C ARG A 199 -10.38 7.07 -26.37
N VAL A 200 -10.72 8.10 -25.61
CA VAL A 200 -10.01 9.39 -25.62
C VAL A 200 -9.27 9.55 -24.30
N ASP A 201 -7.98 9.82 -24.37
CA ASP A 201 -7.15 10.11 -23.21
C ASP A 201 -7.46 11.52 -22.69
N PHE A 202 -7.20 11.74 -21.40
CA PHE A 202 -7.14 13.10 -20.87
C PHE A 202 -5.82 13.73 -21.32
N GLU A 203 -5.89 15.00 -21.70
CA GLU A 203 -4.69 15.79 -21.92
C GLU A 203 -3.88 15.87 -20.61
N ASN A 204 -2.61 15.54 -20.68
CA ASN A 204 -1.72 15.69 -19.54
C ASN A 204 -1.47 17.18 -19.32
N HIS A 205 -2.18 17.74 -18.36
CA HIS A 205 -2.12 19.18 -18.05
C HIS A 205 -0.75 19.62 -17.55
N ASP A 206 0.01 18.70 -16.96
CA ASP A 206 1.37 18.99 -16.50
C ASP A 206 2.33 19.20 -17.68
N ASP A 207 2.13 18.49 -18.79
CA ASP A 207 2.90 18.69 -20.01
C ASP A 207 2.58 20.04 -20.67
N ILE A 208 1.31 20.49 -20.57
CA ILE A 208 0.86 21.79 -21.09
C ILE A 208 1.42 22.95 -20.25
N ILE A 209 1.34 22.85 -18.91
CA ILE A 209 1.87 23.88 -18.00
C ILE A 209 3.39 24.02 -18.16
N LEU A 210 4.12 22.90 -18.28
CA LEU A 210 5.57 22.91 -18.48
C LEU A 210 5.96 23.48 -19.87
N ALA A 211 5.10 23.27 -20.87
CA ALA A 211 5.30 23.83 -22.22
C ALA A 211 4.97 25.33 -22.27
N GLU A 212 3.95 25.79 -21.55
CA GLU A 212 3.56 27.20 -21.50
C GLU A 212 4.55 28.08 -20.71
N ASP A 213 5.11 27.58 -19.61
CA ASP A 213 6.05 28.33 -18.77
C ASP A 213 7.45 28.49 -19.39
N GLY A 214 7.82 27.69 -20.40
CA GLY A 214 9.16 27.73 -21.04
C GLY A 214 10.33 27.59 -20.07
N LYS A 215 10.03 27.35 -18.78
CA LYS A 215 11.00 27.18 -17.70
C LYS A 215 11.17 25.68 -17.47
N GLY A 216 12.37 25.18 -17.75
CA GLY A 216 12.72 23.79 -17.41
C GLY A 216 12.38 23.48 -15.95
N THR A 217 12.08 22.21 -15.65
CA THR A 217 11.79 21.74 -14.28
C THR A 217 12.86 22.25 -13.31
N PRO A 218 12.46 22.89 -12.20
CA PRO A 218 13.41 23.39 -11.20
C PRO A 218 14.32 22.26 -10.71
N SER A 219 15.58 22.57 -10.47
CA SER A 219 16.54 21.57 -9.98
C SER A 219 16.18 21.11 -8.57
N LEU A 220 16.61 19.89 -8.20
CA LEU A 220 16.43 19.37 -6.84
C LEU A 220 16.96 20.36 -5.79
N GLY A 221 18.06 21.06 -6.07
CA GLY A 221 18.63 22.09 -5.19
C GLY A 221 17.70 23.28 -4.94
N TYR A 222 16.83 23.63 -5.87
CA TYR A 222 15.82 24.66 -5.67
C TYR A 222 14.79 24.22 -4.62
N TYR A 223 14.27 23.00 -4.75
CA TYR A 223 13.28 22.46 -3.80
C TYR A 223 13.87 22.30 -2.40
N MET A 224 15.12 21.86 -2.28
CA MET A 224 15.82 21.70 -1.00
C MET A 224 16.01 23.03 -0.23
N LYS A 225 15.93 24.16 -0.88
CA LYS A 225 16.02 25.49 -0.27
C LYS A 225 14.68 26.06 0.19
N GLN A 226 13.57 25.40 -0.16
CA GLN A 226 12.23 25.88 0.20
C GLN A 226 11.84 25.45 1.64
N PRO A 227 11.57 26.40 2.56
CA PRO A 227 11.16 26.07 3.93
C PRO A 227 9.89 25.20 3.98
N MET A 228 8.98 25.44 3.03
CA MET A 228 7.72 24.69 2.92
C MET A 228 7.95 23.19 2.66
N VAL A 229 8.98 22.85 1.88
CA VAL A 229 9.34 21.43 1.62
C VAL A 229 9.77 20.77 2.91
N TRP A 230 10.61 21.44 3.71
CA TRP A 230 11.06 20.91 5.00
C TRP A 230 9.91 20.79 6.02
N ALA A 231 9.04 21.80 6.09
CA ALA A 231 7.87 21.76 6.97
C ALA A 231 6.94 20.58 6.63
N THR A 232 6.65 20.41 5.33
CA THR A 232 5.83 19.28 4.84
C THR A 232 6.51 17.93 5.09
N THR A 233 7.82 17.86 4.87
CA THR A 233 8.61 16.64 5.11
C THR A 233 8.58 16.26 6.60
N LEU A 234 8.76 17.23 7.49
CA LEU A 234 8.73 16.98 8.94
C LEU A 234 7.33 16.55 9.42
N ALA A 235 6.28 17.21 8.92
CA ALA A 235 4.90 16.83 9.22
C ALA A 235 4.60 15.40 8.75
N PHE A 236 5.02 15.06 7.52
CA PHE A 236 4.85 13.73 6.97
C PHE A 236 5.67 12.66 7.70
N PHE A 237 6.89 13.00 8.13
CA PHE A 237 7.71 12.13 8.98
C PHE A 237 7.00 11.84 10.31
N SER A 238 6.51 12.86 11.01
CA SER A 238 5.81 12.70 12.30
C SER A 238 4.55 11.86 12.17
N TYR A 239 3.76 12.12 11.12
CA TYR A 239 2.58 11.31 10.80
C TYR A 239 2.95 9.84 10.57
N ASN A 240 3.94 9.57 9.71
CA ASN A 240 4.36 8.21 9.41
C ASN A 240 4.96 7.49 10.63
N TYR A 241 5.69 8.21 11.51
CA TYR A 241 6.23 7.63 12.73
C TYR A 241 5.11 7.04 13.60
N ILE A 242 4.03 7.81 13.81
CA ILE A 242 2.86 7.35 14.57
C ILE A 242 2.14 6.22 13.85
N LEU A 243 1.91 6.38 12.54
CA LEU A 243 1.23 5.37 11.71
C LEU A 243 1.93 4.01 11.79
N PHE A 244 3.25 4.00 11.62
CA PHE A 244 4.04 2.77 11.61
C PHE A 244 4.22 2.18 13.01
N PHE A 245 4.17 2.96 14.08
CA PHE A 245 4.06 2.42 15.43
C PHE A 245 2.81 1.55 15.57
N PHE A 246 1.64 2.09 15.21
CA PHE A 246 0.38 1.32 15.26
C PHE A 246 0.35 0.14 14.30
N LEU A 247 0.98 0.27 13.14
CA LEU A 247 1.02 -0.79 12.13
C LEU A 247 1.91 -1.97 12.53
N THR A 248 3.04 -1.72 13.18
CA THR A 248 4.08 -2.74 13.40
C THR A 248 4.23 -3.15 14.86
N TRP A 249 4.28 -2.19 15.78
CA TRP A 249 4.64 -2.45 17.17
C TRP A 249 3.46 -2.56 18.13
N PHE A 250 2.33 -1.97 17.80
CA PHE A 250 1.19 -1.91 18.71
C PHE A 250 0.67 -3.30 19.13
N PRO A 251 0.50 -4.30 18.25
CA PRO A 251 0.12 -5.65 18.65
C PRO A 251 1.13 -6.31 19.59
N SER A 252 2.42 -6.21 19.29
CA SER A 252 3.49 -6.75 20.16
C SER A 252 3.53 -6.05 21.51
N TYR A 253 3.35 -4.72 21.56
CA TYR A 253 3.24 -3.97 22.81
C TYR A 253 2.07 -4.45 23.69
N LEU A 254 0.89 -4.66 23.09
CA LEU A 254 -0.27 -5.17 23.82
C LEU A 254 0.00 -6.56 24.42
N ASN A 255 0.68 -7.42 23.67
CA ASN A 255 1.01 -8.77 24.12
C ASN A 255 2.07 -8.78 25.22
N HIS A 256 3.24 -8.13 25.01
CA HIS A 256 4.36 -8.20 25.91
C HIS A 256 4.21 -7.35 27.17
N SER A 257 3.60 -6.14 27.05
CA SER A 257 3.51 -5.21 28.16
C SER A 257 2.22 -5.33 28.96
N LEU A 258 1.12 -5.69 28.31
CA LEU A 258 -0.22 -5.80 28.92
C LEU A 258 -0.72 -7.23 29.04
N HIS A 259 0.06 -8.21 28.54
CA HIS A 259 -0.27 -9.65 28.57
C HIS A 259 -1.64 -9.98 27.95
N ILE A 260 -2.05 -9.19 26.96
CA ILE A 260 -3.30 -9.37 26.21
C ILE A 260 -3.12 -10.52 25.21
N ASP A 261 -4.12 -11.38 25.09
CA ASP A 261 -4.05 -12.50 24.14
C ASP A 261 -4.32 -12.05 22.68
N ILE A 262 -3.98 -12.92 21.72
CA ILE A 262 -4.06 -12.57 20.29
C ILE A 262 -5.51 -12.32 19.83
N LYS A 263 -6.51 -12.91 20.49
CA LYS A 263 -7.93 -12.69 20.19
C LYS A 263 -8.36 -11.26 20.55
N GLU A 264 -7.97 -10.81 21.72
CA GLU A 264 -8.24 -9.45 22.21
C GLU A 264 -7.43 -8.41 21.44
N ILE A 265 -6.15 -8.71 21.11
CA ILE A 265 -5.30 -7.87 20.25
C ILE A 265 -5.97 -7.66 18.89
N SER A 266 -6.54 -8.71 18.29
CA SER A 266 -7.20 -8.63 16.99
C SER A 266 -8.37 -7.65 16.98
N ILE A 267 -9.04 -7.46 18.10
CA ILE A 267 -10.14 -6.49 18.26
C ILE A 267 -9.59 -5.10 18.62
N ALA A 268 -8.63 -5.04 19.53
CA ALA A 268 -8.06 -3.78 20.01
C ALA A 268 -7.35 -2.98 18.91
N THR A 269 -6.74 -3.68 17.95
CA THR A 269 -6.07 -3.05 16.79
C THR A 269 -7.02 -2.33 15.83
N VAL A 270 -8.33 -2.64 15.85
CA VAL A 270 -9.33 -1.94 15.03
C VAL A 270 -9.48 -0.47 15.44
N ILE A 271 -9.40 -0.18 16.75
CA ILE A 271 -9.73 1.14 17.33
C ILE A 271 -8.86 2.26 16.76
N PRO A 272 -7.51 2.19 16.79
CA PRO A 272 -6.66 3.26 16.26
C PRO A 272 -6.91 3.52 14.77
N TRP A 273 -7.13 2.48 13.99
CA TRP A 273 -7.37 2.59 12.56
C TRP A 273 -8.72 3.22 12.24
N PHE A 274 -9.76 2.86 13.00
CA PHE A 274 -11.09 3.45 12.84
C PHE A 274 -11.10 4.93 13.20
N ILE A 275 -10.46 5.31 14.31
CA ILE A 275 -10.31 6.72 14.71
C ILE A 275 -9.47 7.48 13.67
N GLY A 276 -8.40 6.86 13.15
CA GLY A 276 -7.58 7.43 12.08
C GLY A 276 -8.36 7.70 10.79
N ALA A 277 -9.25 6.78 10.40
CA ALA A 277 -10.12 6.96 9.24
C ALA A 277 -11.10 8.15 9.42
N ILE A 278 -11.70 8.27 10.61
CA ILE A 278 -12.56 9.43 10.95
C ILE A 278 -11.74 10.72 10.90
N GLY A 279 -10.54 10.73 11.48
CA GLY A 279 -9.64 11.88 11.47
C GLY A 279 -9.25 12.34 10.06
N MET A 280 -9.02 11.41 9.12
CA MET A 280 -8.77 11.74 7.71
C MET A 280 -9.97 12.43 7.05
N VAL A 281 -11.19 11.93 7.27
CA VAL A 281 -12.41 12.53 6.72
C VAL A 281 -12.62 13.93 7.30
N LEU A 282 -12.51 14.09 8.62
CA LEU A 282 -12.66 15.39 9.28
C LEU A 282 -11.58 16.38 8.82
N GLY A 283 -10.33 15.96 8.70
CA GLY A 283 -9.25 16.79 8.18
C GLY A 283 -9.49 17.24 6.73
N GLY A 284 -10.02 16.36 5.88
CA GLY A 284 -10.36 16.69 4.50
C GLY A 284 -11.58 17.63 4.35
N VAL A 285 -12.52 17.61 5.32
CA VAL A 285 -13.67 18.51 5.34
C VAL A 285 -13.30 19.88 5.89
N CYS A 286 -12.35 19.95 6.84
CA CYS A 286 -11.92 21.20 7.47
C CYS A 286 -10.84 21.96 6.69
N SER A 287 -10.23 21.35 5.67
CA SER A 287 -9.25 21.97 4.80
C SER A 287 -9.88 22.58 3.54
#